data_85e25c655561b85b5d5bc273f4405f8c
#
_entry.id   85e25c655561b85b5d5bc273f4405f8c
#
_cell.length_a   1.000
_cell.length_b   1.000
_cell.length_c   1.000
_cell.angle_alpha   90.00
_cell.angle_beta   90.00
_cell.angle_gamma   90.00
#
_symmetry.space_group_name_H-M   'P 1'
#
loop_
_entity.id
_entity.type
_entity.pdbx_description
1 polymer ?
#
loop_
_entity_poly.entity_id
_entity_poly.type
_entity_poly.pdbx_seq_one_letter_code
_entity_poly.pdbx_strand_id
1 'polypeptide(L)'
;ALGLLGFMLIKILAPGFFARQDMVTPVKVGIIAMTSNMFLNLILVFPLFYMFGMGHVGLALATSLSAFLNAGLLFYFLIKKKYYTPSDGWFRFFMQVTLALVSMIAMLIIASEHMGIFHRDFWLSTTAWNRGSRILLISVLGFFAYSVSLYCFGLRKIDLSAPHKRVSSR
;
A
#
# COMPACT_ATOMS: atom_id res chain seq x y z
N ALA A 1 2.21 7.43 -7.27
CA ALA A 1 1.82 6.86 -5.96
C ALA A 1 1.39 5.38 -6.03
N LEU A 2 0.61 4.97 -7.06
CA LEU A 2 0.12 3.58 -7.17
C LEU A 2 1.24 2.53 -7.24
N GLY A 3 2.32 2.78 -7.98
CA GLY A 3 3.46 1.86 -8.09
C GLY A 3 4.15 1.56 -6.76
N LEU A 4 4.07 2.48 -5.78
CA LEU A 4 4.64 2.29 -4.46
C LEU A 4 4.03 1.08 -3.74
N LEU A 5 2.73 0.87 -3.87
CA LEU A 5 2.03 -0.30 -3.30
C LEU A 5 2.59 -1.60 -3.88
N GLY A 6 2.81 -1.66 -5.20
CA GLY A 6 3.43 -2.82 -5.85
C GLY A 6 4.82 -3.12 -5.29
N PHE A 7 5.67 -2.09 -5.14
CA PHE A 7 7.00 -2.26 -4.56
C PHE A 7 6.97 -2.70 -3.09
N MET A 8 6.03 -2.19 -2.29
CA MET A 8 5.87 -2.63 -0.90
C MET A 8 5.43 -4.10 -0.82
N LEU A 9 4.50 -4.53 -1.68
CA LEU A 9 4.07 -5.92 -1.76
C LEU A 9 5.23 -6.85 -2.14
N ILE A 10 6.08 -6.47 -3.09
CA ILE A 10 7.28 -7.25 -3.46
C ILE A 10 8.19 -7.46 -2.24
N LYS A 11 8.45 -6.40 -1.46
CA LYS A 11 9.29 -6.46 -0.25
C LYS A 11 8.71 -7.37 0.84
N ILE A 12 7.39 -7.52 0.90
CA ILE A 12 6.71 -8.41 1.85
C ILE A 12 6.71 -9.85 1.34
N LEU A 13 6.52 -10.06 0.03
CA LEU A 13 6.38 -11.39 -0.55
C LEU A 13 7.72 -12.10 -0.79
N ALA A 14 8.77 -11.37 -1.17
CA ALA A 14 10.09 -11.94 -1.46
C ALA A 14 10.70 -12.72 -0.28
N PRO A 15 10.68 -12.23 0.98
CA PRO A 15 11.17 -12.99 2.13
C PRO A 15 10.48 -14.35 2.33
N GLY A 16 9.22 -14.50 1.90
CA GLY A 16 8.49 -15.77 1.96
C GLY A 16 9.16 -16.88 1.13
N PHE A 17 9.79 -16.52 0.01
CA PHE A 17 10.58 -17.46 -0.81
C PHE A 17 11.95 -17.71 -0.21
N PHE A 18 12.62 -16.68 0.31
CA PHE A 18 13.95 -16.83 0.92
C PHE A 18 13.91 -17.72 2.17
N ALA A 19 12.85 -17.62 2.98
CA ALA A 19 12.64 -18.52 4.13
C ALA A 19 12.52 -20.00 3.74
N ARG A 20 12.18 -20.29 2.47
CA ARG A 20 12.10 -21.64 1.89
C ARG A 20 13.32 -21.99 1.02
N GLN A 21 14.38 -21.17 1.06
CA GLN A 21 15.59 -21.31 0.24
C GLN A 21 15.32 -21.32 -1.28
N ASP A 22 14.18 -20.79 -1.71
CA ASP A 22 13.80 -20.67 -3.11
C ASP A 22 14.18 -19.29 -3.64
N MET A 23 15.42 -19.13 -4.07
CA MET A 23 15.90 -17.89 -4.67
C MET A 23 15.60 -17.80 -6.17
N VAL A 24 15.34 -18.94 -6.81
CA VAL A 24 15.17 -19.02 -8.27
C VAL A 24 13.85 -18.40 -8.71
N THR A 25 12.78 -18.62 -7.96
CA THR A 25 11.44 -18.12 -8.30
C THR A 25 11.35 -16.59 -8.29
N PRO A 26 11.80 -15.87 -7.24
CA PRO A 26 11.79 -14.39 -7.25
C PRO A 26 12.65 -13.80 -8.36
N VAL A 27 13.79 -14.41 -8.68
CA VAL A 27 14.67 -13.95 -9.76
C VAL A 27 13.98 -14.10 -11.12
N LYS A 28 13.36 -15.24 -11.42
CA LYS A 28 12.61 -15.45 -12.66
C LYS A 28 11.45 -14.44 -12.80
N VAL A 29 10.71 -14.24 -11.72
CA VAL A 29 9.60 -13.26 -11.70
C VAL A 29 10.12 -11.84 -11.91
N GLY A 30 11.24 -11.49 -11.29
CA GLY A 30 11.91 -10.20 -11.48
C GLY A 30 12.31 -9.95 -12.93
N ILE A 31 12.89 -10.96 -13.61
CA ILE A 31 13.26 -10.87 -15.03
C ILE A 31 12.01 -10.65 -15.90
N ILE A 32 10.93 -11.40 -15.66
CA ILE A 32 9.65 -11.23 -16.39
C ILE A 32 9.11 -9.82 -16.18
N ALA A 33 9.10 -9.32 -14.95
CA ALA A 33 8.61 -7.98 -14.63
C ALA A 33 9.47 -6.89 -15.28
N MET A 34 10.79 -7.05 -15.28
CA MET A 34 11.72 -6.11 -15.92
C MET A 34 11.51 -6.06 -17.45
N THR A 35 11.39 -7.22 -18.07
CA THR A 35 11.10 -7.31 -19.51
C THR A 35 9.75 -6.70 -19.85
N SER A 36 8.71 -7.00 -19.04
CA SER A 36 7.38 -6.41 -19.20
C SER A 36 7.41 -4.88 -19.03
N ASN A 37 8.20 -4.36 -18.07
CA ASN A 37 8.38 -2.91 -17.89
C ASN A 37 8.97 -2.26 -19.14
N MET A 38 9.97 -2.89 -19.76
CA MET A 38 10.57 -2.39 -21.00
C MET A 38 9.54 -2.31 -22.14
N PHE A 39 8.72 -3.36 -22.32
CA PHE A 39 7.65 -3.35 -23.32
C PHE A 39 6.56 -2.33 -23.01
N LEU A 40 6.13 -2.23 -21.74
CA LEU A 40 5.14 -1.26 -21.31
C LEU A 40 5.63 0.18 -21.49
N ASN A 41 6.90 0.46 -21.25
CA ASN A 41 7.50 1.76 -21.52
C ASN A 41 7.40 2.10 -23.02
N LEU A 42 7.75 1.15 -23.89
CA LEU A 42 7.67 1.38 -25.34
C LEU A 42 6.23 1.66 -25.79
N ILE A 43 5.26 0.89 -25.29
CA ILE A 43 3.85 0.99 -25.68
C ILE A 43 3.17 2.23 -25.08
N LEU A 44 3.49 2.61 -23.84
CA LEU A 44 2.79 3.69 -23.15
C LEU A 44 3.48 5.04 -23.32
N VAL A 45 4.81 5.09 -23.31
CA VAL A 45 5.53 6.37 -23.40
C VAL A 45 5.40 6.96 -24.80
N PHE A 46 5.52 6.13 -25.84
CA PHE A 46 5.53 6.59 -27.22
C PHE A 46 4.22 7.33 -27.60
N PRO A 47 3.03 6.73 -27.45
CA PRO A 47 1.78 7.41 -27.79
C PRO A 47 1.45 8.55 -26.85
N LEU A 48 1.71 8.44 -25.53
CA LEU A 48 1.45 9.54 -24.60
C LEU A 48 2.36 10.74 -24.85
N PHE A 49 3.58 10.51 -25.28
CA PHE A 49 4.50 11.58 -25.64
C PHE A 49 4.04 12.30 -26.90
N TYR A 50 3.69 11.56 -27.98
CA TYR A 50 3.30 12.16 -29.25
C TYR A 50 1.91 12.81 -29.25
N MET A 51 0.92 12.22 -28.54
CA MET A 51 -0.44 12.73 -28.56
C MET A 51 -0.72 13.79 -27.48
N PHE A 52 -0.06 13.71 -26.35
CA PHE A 52 -0.38 14.55 -25.18
C PHE A 52 0.82 15.29 -24.59
N GLY A 53 2.03 15.09 -25.07
CA GLY A 53 3.24 15.68 -24.49
C GLY A 53 3.57 15.17 -23.07
N MET A 54 2.89 14.10 -22.61
CA MET A 54 2.97 13.58 -21.24
C MET A 54 3.76 12.28 -21.12
N GLY A 55 4.93 12.20 -21.75
CA GLY A 55 5.78 11.00 -21.72
C GLY A 55 6.16 10.52 -20.31
N HIS A 56 6.32 11.45 -19.36
CA HIS A 56 6.60 11.13 -17.96
C HIS A 56 5.44 10.37 -17.26
N VAL A 57 4.20 10.62 -17.66
CA VAL A 57 3.03 9.90 -17.16
C VAL A 57 3.03 8.45 -17.68
N GLY A 58 3.38 8.25 -18.96
CA GLY A 58 3.55 6.93 -19.55
C GLY A 58 4.59 6.09 -18.82
N LEU A 59 5.74 6.69 -18.49
CA LEU A 59 6.82 6.05 -17.74
C LEU A 59 6.36 5.65 -16.32
N ALA A 60 5.65 6.54 -15.64
CA ALA A 60 5.12 6.27 -14.30
C ALA A 60 4.04 5.15 -14.29
N LEU A 61 3.19 5.11 -15.33
CA LEU A 61 2.18 4.06 -15.49
C LEU A 61 2.83 2.70 -15.80
N ALA A 62 3.79 2.65 -16.72
CA ALA A 62 4.51 1.43 -17.06
C ALA A 62 5.23 0.83 -15.86
N THR A 63 5.93 1.66 -15.09
CA THR A 63 6.63 1.25 -13.86
C THR A 63 5.66 0.75 -12.80
N SER A 64 4.52 1.42 -12.61
CA SER A 64 3.50 1.01 -11.67
C SER A 64 2.88 -0.33 -12.06
N LEU A 65 2.53 -0.51 -13.33
CA LEU A 65 1.92 -1.73 -13.85
C LEU A 65 2.88 -2.92 -13.75
N SER A 66 4.15 -2.71 -14.08
CA SER A 66 5.21 -3.71 -13.94
C SER A 66 5.42 -4.13 -12.48
N ALA A 67 5.36 -3.18 -11.52
CA ALA A 67 5.47 -3.48 -10.10
C ALA A 67 4.30 -4.33 -9.60
N PHE A 68 3.07 -4.04 -10.04
CA PHE A 68 1.90 -4.86 -9.74
C PHE A 68 1.98 -6.26 -10.38
N LEU A 69 2.46 -6.35 -11.61
CA LEU A 69 2.67 -7.63 -12.27
C LEU A 69 3.68 -8.48 -11.50
N ASN A 70 4.80 -7.89 -11.07
CA ASN A 70 5.81 -8.57 -10.27
C ASN A 70 5.21 -9.06 -8.94
N ALA A 71 4.53 -8.18 -8.19
CA ALA A 71 3.87 -8.56 -6.94
C ALA A 71 2.83 -9.66 -7.13
N GLY A 72 2.01 -9.56 -8.18
CA GLY A 72 0.98 -10.55 -8.52
C GLY A 72 1.56 -11.92 -8.87
N LEU A 73 2.64 -11.94 -9.66
CA LEU A 73 3.34 -13.20 -9.99
C LEU A 73 3.98 -13.83 -8.76
N LEU A 74 4.64 -13.03 -7.90
CA LEU A 74 5.18 -13.54 -6.63
C LEU A 74 4.07 -14.13 -5.77
N PHE A 75 2.96 -13.43 -5.61
CA PHE A 75 1.81 -13.92 -4.84
C PHE A 75 1.22 -15.21 -5.42
N TYR A 76 1.05 -15.26 -6.75
CA TYR A 76 0.58 -16.47 -7.45
C TYR A 76 1.49 -17.67 -7.20
N PHE A 77 2.83 -17.51 -7.35
CA PHE A 77 3.76 -18.60 -7.10
C PHE A 77 3.84 -19.01 -5.62
N LEU A 78 3.65 -18.06 -4.69
CA LEU A 78 3.63 -18.34 -3.26
C LEU A 78 2.46 -19.26 -2.89
N ILE A 79 1.29 -19.01 -3.46
CA ILE A 79 0.10 -19.86 -3.28
C ILE A 79 0.28 -21.20 -4.01
N LYS A 80 0.73 -21.19 -5.28
CA LYS A 80 0.88 -22.39 -6.10
C LYS A 80 1.86 -23.39 -5.49
N LYS A 81 2.95 -22.91 -4.90
CA LYS A 81 3.95 -23.74 -4.20
C LYS A 81 3.51 -24.13 -2.78
N LYS A 82 2.33 -23.73 -2.32
CA LYS A 82 1.81 -23.96 -0.97
C LYS A 82 2.75 -23.43 0.14
N TYR A 83 3.54 -22.42 -0.17
CA TYR A 83 4.40 -21.76 0.83
C TYR A 83 3.58 -20.86 1.76
N TYR A 84 2.43 -20.40 1.28
CA TYR A 84 1.46 -19.62 2.02
C TYR A 84 0.06 -20.22 1.84
N THR A 85 -0.59 -20.53 2.95
CA THR A 85 -2.00 -20.88 3.01
C THR A 85 -2.76 -19.71 3.62
N PRO A 86 -3.68 -19.06 2.90
CA PRO A 86 -4.50 -18.00 3.47
C PRO A 86 -5.25 -18.53 4.70
N SER A 87 -5.13 -17.86 5.84
CA SER A 87 -5.92 -18.20 7.02
C SER A 87 -7.30 -17.55 6.94
N ASP A 88 -8.31 -18.18 7.51
CA ASP A 88 -9.73 -17.78 7.43
C ASP A 88 -10.08 -16.43 8.13
N GLY A 89 -9.11 -15.64 8.54
CA GLY A 89 -9.32 -14.34 9.19
C GLY A 89 -9.02 -13.11 8.33
N TRP A 90 -8.45 -13.30 7.14
CA TRP A 90 -7.96 -12.19 6.30
C TRP A 90 -9.07 -11.22 5.86
N PHE A 91 -10.23 -11.74 5.49
CA PHE A 91 -11.35 -10.90 5.06
C PHE A 91 -11.82 -9.97 6.19
N ARG A 92 -11.92 -10.50 7.41
CA ARG A 92 -12.30 -9.72 8.59
C ARG A 92 -11.26 -8.64 8.90
N PHE A 93 -9.98 -8.99 8.83
CA PHE A 93 -8.88 -8.05 9.03
C PHE A 93 -8.92 -6.91 8.00
N PHE A 94 -9.05 -7.22 6.71
CA PHE A 94 -9.17 -6.21 5.66
C PHE A 94 -10.37 -5.29 5.87
N MET A 95 -11.52 -5.85 6.24
CA MET A 95 -12.73 -5.07 6.50
C MET A 95 -12.53 -4.10 7.68
N GLN A 96 -11.90 -4.55 8.76
CA GLN A 96 -11.57 -3.72 9.93
C GLN A 96 -10.63 -2.57 9.57
N VAL A 97 -9.55 -2.86 8.84
CA VAL A 97 -8.59 -1.84 8.40
C VAL A 97 -9.25 -0.83 7.45
N THR A 98 -10.08 -1.31 6.51
CA THR A 98 -10.79 -0.43 5.58
C THR A 98 -11.76 0.49 6.30
N LEU A 99 -12.54 -0.02 7.26
CA LEU A 99 -13.44 0.79 8.09
C LEU A 99 -12.67 1.83 8.91
N ALA A 100 -11.53 1.45 9.50
CA ALA A 100 -10.69 2.38 10.23
C ALA A 100 -10.12 3.48 9.33
N LEU A 101 -9.71 3.16 8.10
CA LEU A 101 -9.27 4.14 7.11
C LEU A 101 -10.40 5.09 6.69
N VAL A 102 -11.59 4.57 6.42
CA VAL A 102 -12.76 5.39 6.06
C VAL A 102 -13.11 6.35 7.19
N SER A 103 -13.12 5.89 8.45
CA SER A 103 -13.40 6.75 9.61
C SER A 103 -12.34 7.84 9.79
N MET A 104 -11.05 7.51 9.57
CA MET A 104 -9.97 8.48 9.59
C MET A 104 -10.14 9.54 8.50
N ILE A 105 -10.42 9.11 7.25
CA ILE A 105 -10.63 10.03 6.13
C ILE A 105 -11.81 10.96 6.40
N ALA A 106 -12.94 10.42 6.87
CA ALA A 106 -14.12 11.23 7.21
C ALA A 106 -13.79 12.29 8.28
N MET A 107 -13.07 11.89 9.33
CA MET A 107 -12.65 12.83 10.38
C MET A 107 -11.68 13.89 9.85
N LEU A 108 -10.74 13.51 8.98
CA LEU A 108 -9.81 14.47 8.38
C LEU A 108 -10.53 15.48 7.48
N ILE A 109 -11.53 15.07 6.72
CA ILE A 109 -12.34 15.96 5.88
C ILE A 109 -13.09 16.96 6.77
N ILE A 110 -13.80 16.48 7.78
CA ILE A 110 -14.57 17.33 8.71
C ILE A 110 -13.64 18.32 9.44
N ALA A 111 -12.53 17.86 9.96
CA ALA A 111 -11.56 18.70 10.67
C ALA A 111 -10.93 19.75 9.75
N SER A 112 -10.62 19.41 8.51
CA SER A 112 -10.03 20.32 7.52
C SER A 112 -11.01 21.40 7.06
N GLU A 113 -12.30 21.09 6.94
CA GLU A 113 -13.35 22.07 6.66
C GLU A 113 -13.51 23.05 7.83
N HIS A 114 -13.62 22.56 9.06
CA HIS A 114 -13.71 23.41 10.25
C HIS A 114 -12.49 24.33 10.44
N MET A 115 -11.31 23.88 10.06
CA MET A 115 -10.09 24.69 10.16
C MET A 115 -9.83 25.56 8.93
N GLY A 116 -10.66 25.50 7.91
CA GLY A 116 -10.57 26.31 6.69
C GLY A 116 -9.34 26.02 5.83
N ILE A 117 -8.72 24.86 5.97
CA ILE A 117 -7.47 24.51 5.27
C ILE A 117 -7.70 24.38 3.75
N PHE A 118 -8.90 24.01 3.32
CA PHE A 118 -9.26 23.95 1.89
C PHE A 118 -9.47 25.32 1.26
N HIS A 119 -9.61 26.39 2.06
CA HIS A 119 -9.77 27.74 1.53
C HIS A 119 -8.43 28.35 1.13
N ARG A 120 -8.36 28.88 -0.08
CA ARG A 120 -7.17 29.52 -0.62
C ARG A 120 -6.66 30.68 0.24
N ASP A 121 -7.58 31.42 0.83
CA ASP A 121 -7.30 32.59 1.67
C ASP A 121 -6.52 32.21 2.94
N PHE A 122 -6.73 31.00 3.46
CA PHE A 122 -5.94 30.48 4.57
C PHE A 122 -4.45 30.43 4.24
N TRP A 123 -4.10 30.00 3.02
CA TRP A 123 -2.71 29.86 2.59
C TRP A 123 -2.03 31.19 2.29
N LEU A 124 -2.81 32.22 1.94
CA LEU A 124 -2.31 33.55 1.61
C LEU A 124 -2.18 34.46 2.84
N SER A 125 -3.10 34.37 3.80
CA SER A 125 -3.21 35.30 4.92
C SER A 125 -2.57 34.83 6.22
N THR A 126 -2.23 33.54 6.34
CA THR A 126 -1.79 32.94 7.62
C THR A 126 -0.28 32.83 7.71
N THR A 127 0.30 33.07 8.87
CA THR A 127 1.73 32.90 9.18
C THR A 127 2.16 31.45 9.07
N ALA A 128 3.40 31.19 8.64
CA ALA A 128 3.95 29.84 8.48
C ALA A 128 3.81 28.96 9.75
N TRP A 129 3.96 29.55 10.92
CA TRP A 129 3.78 28.89 12.22
C TRP A 129 2.35 28.38 12.43
N ASN A 130 1.34 29.20 12.13
CA ASN A 130 -0.07 28.82 12.25
C ASN A 130 -0.49 27.77 11.21
N ARG A 131 0.11 27.77 10.02
CA ARG A 131 -0.09 26.70 9.04
C ARG A 131 0.47 25.39 9.55
N GLY A 132 1.70 25.40 10.03
CA GLY A 132 2.38 24.22 10.56
C GLY A 132 1.65 23.61 11.77
N SER A 133 1.21 24.44 12.70
CA SER A 133 0.49 23.97 13.90
C SER A 133 -0.87 23.34 13.57
N ARG A 134 -1.64 23.90 12.63
CA ARG A 134 -2.91 23.29 12.21
C ARG A 134 -2.73 21.98 11.45
N ILE A 135 -1.73 21.89 10.56
CA ILE A 135 -1.42 20.63 9.86
C ILE A 135 -1.01 19.55 10.87
N LEU A 136 -0.15 19.91 11.84
CA LEU A 136 0.28 19.00 12.88
C LEU A 136 -0.92 18.52 13.73
N LEU A 137 -1.79 19.43 14.13
CA LEU A 137 -2.98 19.11 14.91
C LEU A 137 -3.92 18.17 14.17
N ILE A 138 -4.19 18.40 12.89
CA ILE A 138 -5.00 17.49 12.06
C ILE A 138 -4.32 16.13 11.91
N SER A 139 -3.01 16.08 11.72
CA SER A 139 -2.27 14.83 11.62
C SER A 139 -2.37 14.01 12.90
N VAL A 140 -2.24 14.66 14.05
CA VAL A 140 -2.41 14.03 15.37
C VAL A 140 -3.84 13.53 15.57
N LEU A 141 -4.84 14.33 15.23
CA LEU A 141 -6.25 13.92 15.30
C LEU A 141 -6.54 12.72 14.39
N GLY A 142 -6.02 12.72 13.16
CA GLY A 142 -6.14 11.59 12.24
C GLY A 142 -5.50 10.31 12.79
N PHE A 143 -4.32 10.42 13.38
CA PHE A 143 -3.64 9.29 14.02
C PHE A 143 -4.45 8.72 15.20
N PHE A 144 -5.00 9.58 16.05
CA PHE A 144 -5.86 9.15 17.15
C PHE A 144 -7.16 8.50 16.65
N ALA A 145 -7.82 9.11 15.65
CA ALA A 145 -9.03 8.55 15.06
C ALA A 145 -8.79 7.15 14.49
N TYR A 146 -7.70 6.98 13.76
CA TYR A 146 -7.31 5.68 13.23
C TYR A 146 -7.06 4.65 14.34
N SER A 147 -6.29 5.03 15.37
CA SER A 147 -5.92 4.14 16.49
C SER A 147 -7.16 3.72 17.29
N VAL A 148 -8.05 4.67 17.59
CA VAL A 148 -9.31 4.40 18.31
C VAL A 148 -10.22 3.50 17.47
N SER A 149 -10.35 3.77 16.17
CA SER A 149 -11.14 2.93 15.26
C SER A 149 -10.63 1.51 15.21
N LEU A 150 -9.31 1.30 15.08
CA LEU A 150 -8.71 -0.03 15.11
C LEU A 150 -8.99 -0.75 16.42
N TYR A 151 -8.93 -0.04 17.54
CA TYR A 151 -9.22 -0.60 18.85
C TYR A 151 -10.70 -0.99 18.99
N CYS A 152 -11.62 -0.13 18.55
CA CYS A 152 -13.06 -0.38 18.59
C CYS A 152 -13.51 -1.50 17.66
N PHE A 153 -12.93 -1.59 16.45
CA PHE A 153 -13.28 -2.63 15.47
C PHE A 153 -12.64 -4.00 15.76
N GLY A 154 -11.88 -4.13 16.86
CA GLY A 154 -11.55 -5.44 17.41
C GLY A 154 -10.15 -5.98 17.10
N LEU A 155 -9.16 -5.14 16.86
CA LEU A 155 -7.76 -5.51 17.08
C LEU A 155 -7.44 -5.60 18.59
N ARG A 156 -8.38 -6.19 19.33
CA ARG A 156 -8.24 -6.52 20.73
C ARG A 156 -7.33 -7.71 20.80
N LYS A 157 -6.04 -7.50 21.14
CA LYS A 157 -5.05 -8.53 21.58
C LYS A 157 -5.16 -9.93 20.93
N ILE A 158 -5.64 -10.02 19.70
CA ILE A 158 -5.81 -11.28 19.00
C ILE A 158 -4.50 -11.54 18.25
N ASP A 159 -3.80 -12.52 18.77
CA ASP A 159 -2.80 -13.33 18.10
C ASP A 159 -1.49 -12.71 17.62
N LEU A 160 -0.89 -11.77 18.33
CA LEU A 160 0.56 -11.61 18.26
C LEU A 160 1.32 -12.69 19.05
N SER A 161 0.60 -13.55 19.79
CA SER A 161 1.22 -14.57 20.65
C SER A 161 1.02 -16.02 20.22
N ALA A 162 0.49 -16.27 19.02
CA ALA A 162 0.27 -17.65 18.57
C ALA A 162 0.75 -17.98 17.18
N PRO A 163 2.04 -18.24 16.97
CA PRO A 163 2.42 -19.26 16.02
C PRO A 163 3.28 -20.38 16.63
N HIS A 164 3.26 -20.64 17.93
CA HIS A 164 4.20 -21.63 18.49
C HIS A 164 3.58 -22.88 19.12
N LYS A 165 2.31 -23.20 18.84
CA LYS A 165 1.72 -24.45 19.30
C LYS A 165 1.03 -25.21 18.19
N ARG A 166 1.76 -25.75 17.22
CA ARG A 166 1.37 -26.94 16.45
C ARG A 166 2.53 -27.51 15.61
N VAL A 167 3.65 -27.79 16.27
CA VAL A 167 4.60 -28.77 15.74
C VAL A 167 5.06 -29.60 16.93
N SER A 168 4.17 -30.42 17.46
CA SER A 168 4.53 -31.55 18.31
C SER A 168 3.31 -32.45 18.44
N SER A 169 3.10 -33.28 17.43
CA SER A 169 2.54 -34.64 17.54
C SER A 169 2.20 -35.15 16.14
N ARG A 170 3.19 -35.70 15.45
CA ARG A 170 3.11 -36.95 14.66
C ARG A 170 4.45 -37.22 14.07
#